data_24f6dc532bfd50876ea2d29fc53a5297
#
_entry.id   24f6dc532bfd50876ea2d29fc53a5297
#
_cell.length_a   1.000
_cell.length_b   1.000
_cell.length_c   1.000
_cell.angle_alpha   90.00
_cell.angle_beta   90.00
_cell.angle_gamma   90.00
#
_symmetry.space_group_name_H-M   'P 1'
#
loop_
_entity.id
_entity.type
_entity.pdbx_description
1 polymer ?
#
loop_
_entity_poly.entity_id
_entity_poly.type
_entity_poly.pdbx_seq_one_letter_code
_entity_poly.pdbx_strand_id
1 'polypeptide(L)'
;PRYMEGVSMNKKAKVIAASLCAAQVITMIPLSAAAAEPQLSTTTIAVGEDHSLVIKSDMSLWAAGDNSKGQLGLGSSKSSSNGEKVMDNIVYVDASEDVSFAIDKNGTLYGWGDNSEGQITNKVSAAIISNPTKILDNVAQVSTGDGHTVALLEDGTAVGWGSNEYGELGFATNTYKNSVTELMKDAVDVAAGDGFTLVVSKDGAVYGCGSNDQGQLGTGNYRDMTWLTVVIESGAQDVEAGDEHSIVLMSDGT
;
A
#
# COMPACT_ATOMS: atom_id res chain seq x y z
N PRO A 1 -11.54 25.48 24.33
CA PRO A 1 -10.72 24.53 23.62
C PRO A 1 -10.56 23.30 24.51
N ARG A 2 -11.23 22.22 24.16
CA ARG A 2 -11.06 20.94 24.86
C ARG A 2 -10.03 20.15 24.08
N TYR A 3 -8.91 19.86 24.70
CA TYR A 3 -7.93 18.90 24.25
C TYR A 3 -8.61 17.54 24.14
N MET A 4 -8.51 16.90 22.98
CA MET A 4 -8.81 15.49 22.87
C MET A 4 -7.57 14.74 23.39
N GLU A 5 -7.67 14.21 24.61
CA GLU A 5 -6.70 13.26 25.15
C GLU A 5 -6.63 12.04 24.23
N GLY A 6 -5.40 11.58 23.99
CA GLY A 6 -5.10 10.49 23.06
C GLY A 6 -5.89 9.23 23.40
N VAL A 7 -6.84 8.93 22.54
CA VAL A 7 -7.46 7.60 22.50
C VAL A 7 -6.56 6.74 21.64
N SER A 8 -5.81 5.86 22.27
CA SER A 8 -5.15 4.73 21.56
C SER A 8 -6.25 3.93 20.87
N MET A 9 -6.34 4.06 19.55
CA MET A 9 -7.29 3.26 18.77
C MET A 9 -6.77 1.83 18.68
N ASN A 10 -7.63 0.88 19.02
CA ASN A 10 -7.37 -0.55 18.85
C ASN A 10 -7.10 -0.84 17.35
N LYS A 11 -6.18 -1.75 17.03
CA LYS A 11 -5.83 -2.18 15.65
C LYS A 11 -7.07 -2.35 14.75
N LYS A 12 -8.15 -2.94 15.27
CA LYS A 12 -9.42 -3.13 14.54
C LYS A 12 -10.14 -1.82 14.14
N ALA A 13 -9.94 -0.72 14.86
CA ALA A 13 -10.55 0.56 14.52
C ALA A 13 -9.78 1.31 13.42
N LYS A 14 -8.48 1.04 13.29
CA LYS A 14 -7.61 1.64 12.25
C LYS A 14 -7.97 1.11 10.85
N VAL A 15 -8.21 -0.20 10.71
CA VAL A 15 -8.60 -0.86 9.45
C VAL A 15 -9.93 -0.31 8.92
N ILE A 16 -10.92 -0.07 9.81
CA ILE A 16 -12.22 0.50 9.42
C ILE A 16 -12.07 1.96 8.92
N ALA A 17 -11.12 2.72 9.45
CA ALA A 17 -10.90 4.10 9.03
C ALA A 17 -10.25 4.19 7.63
N ALA A 18 -9.30 3.33 7.32
CA ALA A 18 -8.67 3.25 6.00
C ALA A 18 -9.67 2.79 4.92
N SER A 19 -10.46 1.76 5.22
CA SER A 19 -11.48 1.22 4.31
C SER A 19 -12.65 2.18 4.07
N LEU A 20 -13.04 3.02 5.05
CA LEU A 20 -14.12 3.99 4.87
C LEU A 20 -13.74 5.21 4.01
N CYS A 21 -12.45 5.54 3.91
CA CYS A 21 -11.99 6.65 3.07
C CYS A 21 -11.93 6.29 1.58
N ALA A 22 -11.61 5.06 1.24
CA ALA A 22 -11.60 4.59 -0.15
C ALA A 22 -13.02 4.55 -0.76
N ALA A 23 -14.06 4.28 0.04
CA ALA A 23 -15.44 4.12 -0.43
C ALA A 23 -16.19 5.44 -0.76
N GLN A 24 -15.66 6.62 -0.48
CA GLN A 24 -16.41 7.88 -0.64
C GLN A 24 -16.13 8.68 -1.91
N VAL A 25 -15.32 8.19 -2.83
CA VAL A 25 -15.00 8.91 -4.09
C VAL A 25 -15.52 8.20 -5.35
N ILE A 26 -16.41 7.23 -5.23
CA ILE A 26 -17.12 6.69 -6.42
C ILE A 26 -18.27 7.63 -6.79
N THR A 27 -17.97 8.76 -7.42
CA THR A 27 -18.98 9.53 -8.16
C THR A 27 -19.10 8.96 -9.56
N MET A 28 -20.27 8.39 -9.82
CA MET A 28 -20.82 7.93 -11.09
C MET A 28 -20.11 8.45 -12.35
N ILE A 29 -19.35 7.59 -13.01
CA ILE A 29 -18.93 7.78 -14.39
C ILE A 29 -19.78 6.85 -15.25
N PRO A 30 -20.45 7.32 -16.32
CA PRO A 30 -21.21 6.44 -17.19
C PRO A 30 -20.30 5.47 -17.93
N LEU A 31 -20.65 4.19 -17.81
CA LEU A 31 -19.94 3.07 -18.43
C LEU A 31 -20.00 3.17 -19.96
N SER A 32 -18.96 3.68 -20.59
CA SER A 32 -18.65 3.39 -21.99
C SER A 32 -17.48 2.42 -22.00
N ALA A 33 -17.65 1.27 -22.65
CA ALA A 33 -16.62 0.24 -22.76
C ALA A 33 -15.47 0.70 -23.67
N ALA A 34 -14.62 1.57 -23.16
CA ALA A 34 -13.26 1.77 -23.62
C ALA A 34 -12.35 1.18 -22.54
N ALA A 35 -11.29 0.47 -22.94
CA ALA A 35 -10.31 -0.06 -22.02
C ALA A 35 -9.91 1.07 -21.04
N ALA A 36 -10.19 0.87 -19.76
CA ALA A 36 -9.87 1.87 -18.76
C ALA A 36 -8.35 1.98 -18.70
N GLU A 37 -7.85 3.18 -19.05
CA GLU A 37 -6.49 3.55 -18.68
C GLU A 37 -6.40 3.45 -17.15
N PRO A 38 -5.27 3.00 -16.57
CA PRO A 38 -5.11 3.00 -15.13
C PRO A 38 -5.34 4.42 -14.60
N GLN A 39 -6.44 4.59 -13.85
CA GLN A 39 -6.75 5.87 -13.22
C GLN A 39 -5.82 5.99 -12.02
N LEU A 40 -5.09 7.10 -11.90
CA LEU A 40 -4.40 7.43 -10.67
C LEU A 40 -5.40 7.36 -9.52
N SER A 41 -5.22 6.41 -8.61
CA SER A 41 -5.98 6.34 -7.37
C SER A 41 -5.66 7.61 -6.55
N THR A 42 -6.68 8.28 -6.01
CA THR A 42 -6.51 9.52 -5.24
C THR A 42 -6.72 9.24 -3.76
N THR A 43 -5.86 8.43 -3.14
CA THR A 43 -5.87 8.29 -1.69
C THR A 43 -5.27 9.55 -1.07
N THR A 44 -6.08 10.29 -0.35
CA THR A 44 -5.72 11.58 0.23
C THR A 44 -5.36 11.52 1.71
N ILE A 45 -5.58 10.38 2.36
CA ILE A 45 -5.28 10.11 3.77
C ILE A 45 -4.76 8.69 3.89
N ALA A 46 -3.64 8.51 4.58
CA ALA A 46 -3.12 7.19 4.96
C ALA A 46 -2.74 7.18 6.44
N VAL A 47 -2.82 6.00 7.08
CA VAL A 47 -2.52 5.83 8.50
C VAL A 47 -1.64 4.60 8.69
N GLY A 48 -0.50 4.79 9.33
CA GLY A 48 0.31 3.70 9.86
C GLY A 48 -0.09 3.34 11.29
N GLU A 49 0.77 2.66 12.05
CA GLU A 49 0.46 2.24 13.42
C GLU A 49 0.23 3.46 14.34
N ASP A 50 1.14 4.40 14.36
CA ASP A 50 1.09 5.58 15.24
C ASP A 50 1.34 6.91 14.51
N HIS A 51 1.19 6.94 13.17
CA HIS A 51 1.31 8.15 12.37
C HIS A 51 0.23 8.26 11.28
N SER A 52 0.08 9.46 10.75
CA SER A 52 -0.90 9.76 9.70
C SER A 52 -0.30 10.68 8.65
N LEU A 53 -0.70 10.45 7.40
CA LEU A 53 -0.38 11.26 6.23
C LEU A 53 -1.67 11.87 5.68
N VAL A 54 -1.62 13.15 5.29
CA VAL A 54 -2.77 13.85 4.70
C VAL A 54 -2.31 14.71 3.54
N ILE A 55 -2.94 14.55 2.39
CA ILE A 55 -2.78 15.45 1.25
C ILE A 55 -3.86 16.52 1.35
N LYS A 56 -3.45 17.79 1.34
CA LYS A 56 -4.38 18.92 1.31
C LYS A 56 -4.80 19.26 -0.13
N SER A 57 -5.83 20.09 -0.27
CA SER A 57 -6.37 20.51 -1.58
C SER A 57 -5.37 21.24 -2.46
N ASP A 58 -4.27 21.76 -1.90
CA ASP A 58 -3.15 22.37 -2.63
C ASP A 58 -2.07 21.36 -3.03
N MET A 59 -2.34 20.05 -2.87
CA MET A 59 -1.43 18.92 -3.09
C MET A 59 -0.18 18.95 -2.17
N SER A 60 -0.21 19.67 -1.06
CA SER A 60 0.82 19.57 -0.03
C SER A 60 0.57 18.34 0.85
N LEU A 61 1.62 17.54 1.09
CA LEU A 61 1.61 16.40 2.02
C LEU A 61 1.99 16.88 3.41
N TRP A 62 1.22 16.45 4.40
CA TRP A 62 1.42 16.72 5.81
C TRP A 62 1.42 15.42 6.59
N ALA A 63 2.25 15.34 7.64
CA ALA A 63 2.36 14.17 8.51
C ALA A 63 2.29 14.57 9.97
N ALA A 64 1.76 13.68 10.82
CA ALA A 64 1.72 13.83 12.28
C ALA A 64 1.73 12.46 12.96
N GLY A 65 2.22 12.39 14.19
CA GLY A 65 2.28 11.20 14.99
C GLY A 65 3.67 10.84 15.46
N ASP A 66 3.94 9.54 15.63
CA ASP A 66 5.27 9.04 15.94
C ASP A 66 6.23 9.21 14.78
N ASN A 67 7.51 9.38 15.12
CA ASN A 67 8.60 9.57 14.16
C ASN A 67 9.90 8.87 14.60
N SER A 68 9.78 7.90 15.49
CA SER A 68 10.95 7.18 16.04
C SER A 68 11.74 6.43 14.97
N LYS A 69 11.07 6.07 13.88
CA LYS A 69 11.63 5.43 12.67
C LYS A 69 11.75 6.37 11.48
N GLY A 70 11.50 7.67 11.67
CA GLY A 70 11.54 8.64 10.56
C GLY A 70 10.29 8.65 9.68
N GLN A 71 9.21 7.99 10.09
CA GLN A 71 7.97 7.81 9.33
C GLN A 71 7.20 9.11 9.02
N LEU A 72 7.56 10.25 9.63
CA LEU A 72 7.01 11.56 9.24
C LEU A 72 7.77 12.21 8.07
N GLY A 73 8.97 11.72 7.69
CA GLY A 73 9.73 12.25 6.56
C GLY A 73 10.34 13.64 6.79
N LEU A 74 10.60 14.05 8.05
CA LEU A 74 11.02 15.40 8.44
C LEU A 74 12.54 15.53 8.62
N GLY A 75 13.33 14.54 8.20
CA GLY A 75 14.79 14.50 8.35
C GLY A 75 15.26 14.32 9.80
N SER A 76 14.39 13.86 10.68
CA SER A 76 14.66 13.62 12.11
C SER A 76 13.85 12.43 12.61
N SER A 77 14.10 12.02 13.85
CA SER A 77 13.30 10.99 14.55
C SER A 77 12.40 11.62 15.63
N LYS A 78 12.09 12.92 15.54
CA LYS A 78 11.26 13.60 16.51
C LYS A 78 9.80 13.52 16.12
N SER A 79 8.97 12.89 16.95
CA SER A 79 7.52 12.82 16.80
C SER A 79 6.87 14.21 16.86
N SER A 80 5.76 14.40 16.15
CA SER A 80 5.00 15.64 16.14
C SER A 80 3.52 15.38 16.36
N SER A 81 2.94 16.05 17.37
CA SER A 81 1.50 16.05 17.59
C SER A 81 0.74 17.04 16.71
N ASN A 82 1.47 17.87 15.97
CA ASN A 82 0.92 18.80 15.00
C ASN A 82 1.24 18.30 13.58
N GLY A 83 0.36 18.63 12.63
CA GLY A 83 0.67 18.37 11.22
C GLY A 83 1.88 19.19 10.77
N GLU A 84 2.90 18.51 10.28
CA GLU A 84 4.10 19.11 9.70
C GLU A 84 4.11 18.88 8.20
N LYS A 85 4.50 19.90 7.42
CA LYS A 85 4.57 19.78 5.96
C LYS A 85 5.79 18.96 5.56
N VAL A 86 5.57 17.92 4.75
CA VAL A 86 6.61 17.02 4.25
C VAL A 86 7.08 17.42 2.85
N MET A 87 6.16 17.52 1.88
CA MET A 87 6.47 17.82 0.49
C MET A 87 5.27 18.38 -0.27
N ASP A 88 5.47 18.75 -1.53
CA ASP A 88 4.45 19.33 -2.41
C ASP A 88 4.19 18.43 -3.64
N ASN A 89 3.09 18.71 -4.33
CA ASN A 89 2.66 18.06 -5.58
C ASN A 89 2.35 16.56 -5.43
N ILE A 90 1.88 16.14 -4.26
CA ILE A 90 1.51 14.76 -3.98
C ILE A 90 0.06 14.52 -4.35
N VAL A 91 -0.19 13.36 -4.98
CA VAL A 91 -1.52 12.94 -5.45
C VAL A 91 -1.97 11.62 -4.82
N TYR A 92 -1.07 10.84 -4.24
CA TYR A 92 -1.36 9.56 -3.60
C TYR A 92 -0.46 9.35 -2.38
N VAL A 93 -0.97 8.74 -1.33
CA VAL A 93 -0.21 8.31 -0.16
C VAL A 93 -0.64 6.93 0.30
N ASP A 94 0.30 6.18 0.86
CA ASP A 94 0.06 4.94 1.58
C ASP A 94 0.96 4.87 2.81
N ALA A 95 0.50 4.16 3.84
CA ALA A 95 1.25 3.97 5.07
C ALA A 95 0.81 2.69 5.78
N SER A 96 1.77 1.94 6.30
CA SER A 96 1.56 0.79 7.16
C SER A 96 2.65 0.77 8.22
N GLU A 97 2.33 0.30 9.44
CA GLU A 97 3.27 0.25 10.56
C GLU A 97 4.07 1.57 10.69
N ASP A 98 5.38 1.53 10.49
CA ASP A 98 6.31 2.67 10.55
C ASP A 98 6.83 3.12 9.17
N VAL A 99 6.11 2.80 8.09
CA VAL A 99 6.50 3.12 6.71
C VAL A 99 5.52 4.09 6.09
N SER A 100 6.03 4.97 5.25
CA SER A 100 5.24 5.96 4.51
C SER A 100 5.66 6.00 3.06
N PHE A 101 4.67 6.10 2.17
CA PHE A 101 4.86 6.30 0.74
C PHE A 101 4.05 7.48 0.22
N ALA A 102 4.54 8.10 -0.84
CA ALA A 102 3.84 9.13 -1.58
C ALA A 102 4.17 9.05 -3.07
N ILE A 103 3.16 9.29 -3.92
CA ILE A 103 3.35 9.44 -5.36
C ILE A 103 3.09 10.90 -5.72
N ASP A 104 4.01 11.51 -6.46
CA ASP A 104 3.83 12.86 -6.95
C ASP A 104 2.98 12.87 -8.25
N LYS A 105 2.57 14.06 -8.68
CA LYS A 105 1.77 14.27 -9.90
C LYS A 105 2.43 13.80 -11.21
N ASN A 106 3.72 13.43 -11.18
CA ASN A 106 4.45 12.92 -12.33
C ASN A 106 4.63 11.39 -12.26
N GLY A 107 3.97 10.70 -11.31
CA GLY A 107 4.11 9.26 -11.11
C GLY A 107 5.43 8.85 -10.41
N THR A 108 6.12 9.78 -9.75
CA THR A 108 7.33 9.43 -8.99
C THR A 108 6.95 8.96 -7.59
N LEU A 109 7.36 7.73 -7.24
CA LEU A 109 7.19 7.15 -5.91
C LEU A 109 8.34 7.55 -5.00
N TYR A 110 7.98 8.02 -3.82
CA TYR A 110 8.87 8.30 -2.68
C TYR A 110 8.49 7.43 -1.49
N GLY A 111 9.49 6.98 -0.70
CA GLY A 111 9.29 6.23 0.53
C GLY A 111 10.21 6.70 1.64
N TRP A 112 9.76 6.54 2.90
CA TRP A 112 10.51 6.86 4.12
C TRP A 112 9.93 6.12 5.32
N GLY A 113 10.69 6.07 6.43
CA GLY A 113 10.34 5.33 7.63
C GLY A 113 11.27 4.16 7.89
N ASP A 114 10.73 3.08 8.43
CA ASP A 114 11.48 1.84 8.65
C ASP A 114 11.82 1.13 7.33
N ASN A 115 13.07 0.71 7.21
CA ASN A 115 13.60 0.00 6.04
C ASN A 115 14.43 -1.22 6.46
N SER A 116 14.13 -1.79 7.63
CA SER A 116 14.90 -2.91 8.18
C SER A 116 14.81 -4.17 7.33
N GLU A 117 13.69 -4.37 6.65
CA GLU A 117 13.40 -5.47 5.72
C GLU A 117 13.64 -5.08 4.25
N GLY A 118 14.09 -3.84 3.97
CA GLY A 118 14.24 -3.33 2.62
C GLY A 118 12.90 -2.97 1.96
N GLN A 119 11.84 -2.81 2.74
CA GLN A 119 10.48 -2.53 2.30
C GLN A 119 10.34 -1.15 1.63
N ILE A 120 11.25 -0.20 1.90
CA ILE A 120 11.29 1.08 1.18
C ILE A 120 12.20 0.95 -0.04
N THR A 121 13.43 0.55 0.17
CA THR A 121 14.41 0.42 -0.93
C THR A 121 15.64 -0.36 -0.49
N ASN A 122 16.23 -1.08 -1.43
CA ASN A 122 17.52 -1.73 -1.25
C ASN A 122 18.71 -0.87 -1.69
N LYS A 123 18.45 0.28 -2.31
CA LYS A 123 19.52 1.18 -2.76
C LYS A 123 20.25 1.89 -1.62
N VAL A 124 19.65 1.85 -0.43
CA VAL A 124 20.19 2.44 0.80
C VAL A 124 20.21 1.34 1.86
N SER A 125 21.39 1.08 2.44
CA SER A 125 21.56 0.07 3.50
C SER A 125 21.15 0.57 4.90
N ALA A 126 20.53 1.73 4.99
CA ALA A 126 20.06 2.27 6.26
C ALA A 126 18.75 1.60 6.66
N ALA A 127 18.64 1.15 7.91
CA ALA A 127 17.43 0.60 8.48
C ALA A 127 16.34 1.66 8.74
N ILE A 128 16.70 2.95 8.70
CA ILE A 128 15.78 4.08 8.85
C ILE A 128 16.06 5.09 7.74
N ILE A 129 15.02 5.49 7.04
CA ILE A 129 15.04 6.52 6.01
C ILE A 129 14.17 7.68 6.49
N SER A 130 14.77 8.74 7.01
CA SER A 130 14.05 9.84 7.65
C SER A 130 13.60 10.97 6.70
N ASN A 131 13.96 10.90 5.41
CA ASN A 131 13.55 11.86 4.39
C ASN A 131 12.88 11.12 3.21
N PRO A 132 11.87 11.73 2.55
CA PRO A 132 11.32 11.19 1.33
C PRO A 132 12.42 10.88 0.31
N THR A 133 12.54 9.61 -0.05
CA THR A 133 13.59 9.09 -0.95
C THR A 133 12.94 8.51 -2.18
N LYS A 134 13.37 8.96 -3.36
CA LYS A 134 12.84 8.47 -4.64
C LYS A 134 13.17 6.98 -4.85
N ILE A 135 12.14 6.21 -5.18
CA ILE A 135 12.19 4.75 -5.40
C ILE A 135 12.06 4.41 -6.88
N LEU A 136 10.94 4.76 -7.49
CA LEU A 136 10.54 4.42 -8.86
C LEU A 136 9.92 5.64 -9.56
N ASP A 137 9.83 5.55 -10.89
CA ASP A 137 9.01 6.42 -11.75
C ASP A 137 7.86 5.63 -12.37
N ASN A 138 6.87 6.34 -12.92
CA ASN A 138 5.71 5.79 -13.62
C ASN A 138 4.86 4.86 -12.70
N VAL A 139 4.69 5.24 -11.45
CA VAL A 139 3.89 4.50 -10.46
C VAL A 139 2.48 5.10 -10.39
N ALA A 140 1.47 4.27 -10.55
CA ALA A 140 0.06 4.63 -10.44
C ALA A 140 -0.49 4.40 -9.02
N GLN A 141 -0.01 3.34 -8.34
CA GLN A 141 -0.45 2.96 -7.00
C GLN A 141 0.69 2.27 -6.25
N VAL A 142 0.68 2.37 -4.93
CA VAL A 142 1.54 1.61 -4.02
C VAL A 142 0.70 1.09 -2.87
N SER A 143 1.01 -0.11 -2.39
CA SER A 143 0.46 -0.69 -1.17
C SER A 143 1.57 -1.35 -0.38
N THR A 144 1.63 -1.08 0.93
CA THR A 144 2.67 -1.61 1.81
C THR A 144 2.08 -2.45 2.92
N GLY A 145 2.63 -3.65 3.09
CA GLY A 145 2.39 -4.51 4.24
C GLY A 145 3.41 -4.27 5.36
N ASP A 146 3.57 -5.24 6.26
CA ASP A 146 4.50 -5.10 7.39
C ASP A 146 5.97 -5.06 6.91
N GLY A 147 6.39 -5.98 6.07
CA GLY A 147 7.81 -6.07 5.65
C GLY A 147 8.03 -5.97 4.14
N HIS A 148 6.99 -5.82 3.32
CA HIS A 148 7.10 -5.77 1.87
C HIS A 148 6.21 -4.67 1.27
N THR A 149 6.49 -4.34 0.04
CA THR A 149 5.76 -3.32 -0.71
C THR A 149 5.46 -3.82 -2.12
N VAL A 150 4.27 -3.54 -2.59
CA VAL A 150 3.86 -3.78 -3.97
C VAL A 150 3.46 -2.46 -4.63
N ALA A 151 3.68 -2.34 -5.91
CA ALA A 151 3.29 -1.16 -6.67
C ALA A 151 2.74 -1.55 -8.04
N LEU A 152 1.76 -0.80 -8.49
CA LEU A 152 1.23 -0.85 -9.84
C LEU A 152 1.88 0.27 -10.67
N LEU A 153 2.51 -0.09 -11.77
CA LEU A 153 3.05 0.88 -12.71
C LEU A 153 1.95 1.36 -13.68
N GLU A 154 2.14 2.55 -14.26
CA GLU A 154 1.20 3.15 -15.23
C GLU A 154 0.95 2.26 -16.47
N ASP A 155 1.87 1.35 -16.80
CA ASP A 155 1.72 0.39 -17.91
C ASP A 155 0.94 -0.89 -17.54
N GLY A 156 0.45 -0.99 -16.28
CA GLY A 156 -0.25 -2.17 -15.77
C GLY A 156 0.68 -3.28 -15.28
N THR A 157 1.97 -3.01 -15.10
CA THR A 157 2.88 -3.98 -14.48
C THR A 157 2.81 -3.88 -12.96
N ALA A 158 2.46 -4.96 -12.26
CA ALA A 158 2.60 -5.08 -10.82
C ALA A 158 4.05 -5.49 -10.48
N VAL A 159 4.65 -4.77 -9.53
CA VAL A 159 6.02 -5.03 -9.04
C VAL A 159 6.02 -5.11 -7.52
N GLY A 160 7.00 -5.81 -6.93
CA GLY A 160 7.13 -5.91 -5.47
C GLY A 160 8.59 -6.00 -5.03
N TRP A 161 8.83 -5.67 -3.74
CA TRP A 161 10.15 -5.76 -3.09
C TRP A 161 10.01 -5.81 -1.56
N GLY A 162 11.11 -6.08 -0.85
CA GLY A 162 11.15 -6.22 0.60
C GLY A 162 11.20 -7.68 1.04
N SER A 163 10.54 -8.01 2.14
CA SER A 163 10.39 -9.37 2.65
C SER A 163 9.78 -10.31 1.61
N ASN A 164 10.15 -11.56 1.69
CA ASN A 164 9.53 -12.68 0.98
C ASN A 164 9.63 -13.95 1.83
N GLU A 165 9.44 -13.81 3.15
CA GLU A 165 9.55 -14.91 4.11
C GLU A 165 8.45 -15.94 3.91
N TYR A 166 7.23 -15.47 3.62
CA TYR A 166 6.04 -16.29 3.36
C TYR A 166 5.79 -16.53 1.88
N GLY A 167 6.62 -15.97 0.98
CA GLY A 167 6.38 -16.02 -0.47
C GLY A 167 5.46 -14.90 -0.95
N GLU A 168 5.33 -13.80 -0.20
CA GLU A 168 4.47 -12.65 -0.45
C GLU A 168 4.80 -11.88 -1.74
N LEU A 169 5.97 -12.14 -2.33
CA LEU A 169 6.36 -11.62 -3.66
C LEU A 169 6.13 -12.62 -4.80
N GLY A 170 5.45 -13.76 -4.53
CA GLY A 170 5.09 -14.74 -5.56
C GLY A 170 6.25 -15.52 -6.15
N PHE A 171 7.38 -15.60 -5.46
CA PHE A 171 8.53 -16.41 -5.85
C PHE A 171 8.75 -17.52 -4.84
N ALA A 172 8.95 -18.76 -5.29
CA ALA A 172 9.10 -19.95 -4.45
C ALA A 172 10.30 -19.95 -3.47
N THR A 173 10.92 -18.82 -3.24
CA THR A 173 12.05 -18.69 -2.34
C THR A 173 11.69 -17.78 -1.17
N ASN A 174 11.68 -18.33 0.04
CA ASN A 174 11.54 -17.59 1.30
C ASN A 174 12.82 -16.75 1.55
N THR A 175 13.06 -15.75 0.73
CA THR A 175 14.24 -14.88 0.80
C THR A 175 13.87 -13.46 0.45
N TYR A 176 14.41 -12.51 1.18
CA TYR A 176 14.24 -11.09 0.88
C TYR A 176 14.60 -10.74 -0.55
N LYS A 177 13.74 -10.01 -1.23
CA LYS A 177 14.00 -9.43 -2.55
C LYS A 177 14.39 -7.97 -2.41
N ASN A 178 15.68 -7.76 -2.29
CA ASN A 178 16.25 -6.42 -2.22
C ASN A 178 16.15 -5.62 -3.54
N SER A 179 15.50 -6.14 -4.57
CA SER A 179 15.30 -5.45 -5.85
C SER A 179 13.85 -5.49 -6.26
N VAL A 180 13.37 -4.37 -6.80
CA VAL A 180 12.05 -4.32 -7.46
C VAL A 180 11.95 -5.45 -8.47
N THR A 181 10.94 -6.29 -8.32
CA THR A 181 10.74 -7.50 -9.12
C THR A 181 9.34 -7.47 -9.72
N GLU A 182 9.22 -7.82 -11.00
CA GLU A 182 7.92 -7.95 -11.67
C GLU A 182 7.16 -9.15 -11.08
N LEU A 183 5.93 -8.92 -10.64
CA LEU A 183 4.99 -9.94 -10.15
C LEU A 183 4.12 -10.44 -11.29
N MET A 184 3.45 -9.53 -11.98
CA MET A 184 2.65 -9.86 -13.18
C MET A 184 2.41 -8.61 -14.04
N LYS A 185 1.93 -8.84 -15.27
CA LYS A 185 1.45 -7.81 -16.20
C LYS A 185 -0.06 -7.79 -16.28
N ASP A 186 -0.60 -6.76 -16.93
CA ASP A 186 -2.04 -6.56 -17.07
C ASP A 186 -2.77 -6.52 -15.71
N ALA A 187 -2.09 -6.02 -14.67
CA ALA A 187 -2.68 -5.72 -13.38
C ALA A 187 -3.42 -4.37 -13.43
N VAL A 188 -4.46 -4.24 -12.61
CA VAL A 188 -5.25 -3.02 -12.48
C VAL A 188 -5.34 -2.54 -11.03
N ASP A 189 -5.01 -3.42 -10.07
CA ASP A 189 -5.01 -3.09 -8.65
C ASP A 189 -4.07 -4.01 -7.87
N VAL A 190 -3.52 -3.53 -6.76
CA VAL A 190 -2.61 -4.27 -5.88
C VAL A 190 -2.89 -3.94 -4.41
N ALA A 191 -2.81 -4.94 -3.54
CA ALA A 191 -2.91 -4.77 -2.10
C ALA A 191 -1.89 -5.66 -1.36
N ALA A 192 -1.29 -5.12 -0.29
CA ALA A 192 -0.35 -5.80 0.58
C ALA A 192 -0.86 -5.84 2.02
N GLY A 193 -0.92 -7.03 2.62
CA GLY A 193 -1.21 -7.24 4.03
C GLY A 193 0.02 -7.69 4.80
N ASP A 194 -0.15 -8.22 6.02
CA ASP A 194 0.95 -8.80 6.78
C ASP A 194 1.39 -10.13 6.14
N GLY A 195 2.49 -10.07 5.38
CA GLY A 195 3.09 -11.22 4.70
C GLY A 195 2.29 -11.80 3.53
N PHE A 196 1.34 -11.09 2.94
CA PHE A 196 0.62 -11.55 1.75
C PHE A 196 0.32 -10.41 0.77
N THR A 197 0.16 -10.77 -0.49
CA THR A 197 -0.12 -9.87 -1.61
C THR A 197 -1.34 -10.34 -2.39
N LEU A 198 -2.17 -9.39 -2.80
CA LEU A 198 -3.25 -9.59 -3.77
C LEU A 198 -3.02 -8.69 -4.98
N VAL A 199 -3.35 -9.19 -6.17
CA VAL A 199 -3.29 -8.45 -7.43
C VAL A 199 -4.55 -8.72 -8.24
N VAL A 200 -5.24 -7.69 -8.67
CA VAL A 200 -6.36 -7.80 -9.62
C VAL A 200 -5.81 -7.65 -11.03
N SER A 201 -6.13 -8.60 -11.88
CA SER A 201 -5.81 -8.54 -13.30
C SER A 201 -6.87 -7.78 -14.09
N LYS A 202 -6.52 -7.32 -15.28
CA LYS A 202 -7.39 -6.58 -16.19
C LYS A 202 -8.69 -7.33 -16.59
N ASP A 203 -8.68 -8.65 -16.56
CA ASP A 203 -9.85 -9.50 -16.81
C ASP A 203 -10.68 -9.79 -15.53
N GLY A 204 -10.30 -9.17 -14.42
CA GLY A 204 -11.01 -9.24 -13.15
C GLY A 204 -10.71 -10.50 -12.33
N ALA A 205 -9.67 -11.26 -12.65
CA ALA A 205 -9.20 -12.31 -11.77
C ALA A 205 -8.37 -11.73 -10.63
N VAL A 206 -8.48 -12.29 -9.41
CA VAL A 206 -7.62 -11.97 -8.28
C VAL A 206 -6.57 -13.06 -8.14
N TYR A 207 -5.33 -12.65 -8.06
CA TYR A 207 -4.19 -13.48 -7.74
C TYR A 207 -3.72 -13.18 -6.32
N GLY A 208 -3.33 -14.21 -5.56
CA GLY A 208 -2.81 -14.08 -4.21
C GLY A 208 -1.56 -14.90 -4.00
N CYS A 209 -0.67 -14.43 -3.13
CA CYS A 209 0.51 -15.16 -2.64
C CYS A 209 0.91 -14.69 -1.25
N GLY A 210 1.72 -15.49 -0.54
CA GLY A 210 2.19 -15.21 0.81
C GLY A 210 1.46 -16.01 1.88
N SER A 211 1.41 -15.46 3.07
CA SER A 211 0.80 -16.02 4.27
C SER A 211 -0.69 -16.28 4.10
N ASN A 212 -1.16 -17.41 4.59
CA ASN A 212 -2.57 -17.81 4.53
C ASN A 212 -3.01 -18.59 5.77
N ASP A 213 -2.30 -18.50 6.88
CA ASP A 213 -2.57 -19.27 8.10
C ASP A 213 -3.87 -18.85 8.81
N GLN A 214 -4.40 -17.67 8.48
CA GLN A 214 -5.72 -17.16 8.90
C GLN A 214 -6.79 -17.28 7.79
N GLY A 215 -6.39 -17.74 6.59
CA GLY A 215 -7.29 -17.86 5.43
C GLY A 215 -7.43 -16.54 4.65
N GLN A 216 -6.50 -15.59 4.83
CA GLN A 216 -6.52 -14.24 4.25
C GLN A 216 -6.49 -14.21 2.72
N LEU A 217 -6.02 -15.29 2.07
CA LEU A 217 -6.04 -15.43 0.61
C LEU A 217 -7.38 -15.96 0.06
N GLY A 218 -8.31 -16.38 0.93
CA GLY A 218 -9.63 -16.87 0.48
C GLY A 218 -9.63 -18.17 -0.31
N THR A 219 -8.55 -18.98 -0.25
CA THR A 219 -8.37 -20.22 -1.04
C THR A 219 -9.16 -21.43 -0.51
N GLY A 220 -9.93 -21.27 0.59
CA GLY A 220 -10.66 -22.34 1.24
C GLY A 220 -9.78 -23.29 2.07
N ASN A 221 -8.53 -22.94 2.30
CA ASN A 221 -7.58 -23.63 3.16
C ASN A 221 -6.67 -22.63 3.89
N TYR A 222 -5.78 -23.11 4.76
CA TYR A 222 -4.87 -22.31 5.60
C TYR A 222 -3.39 -22.55 5.22
N ARG A 223 -3.09 -22.74 3.94
CA ARG A 223 -1.73 -22.98 3.45
C ARG A 223 -1.22 -21.75 2.76
N ASP A 224 -0.01 -21.37 3.08
CA ASP A 224 0.72 -20.29 2.39
C ASP A 224 0.89 -20.62 0.90
N MET A 225 0.82 -19.59 0.09
CA MET A 225 1.00 -19.67 -1.35
C MET A 225 2.26 -18.94 -1.76
N THR A 226 3.35 -19.67 -1.99
CA THR A 226 4.65 -19.09 -2.37
C THR A 226 4.73 -18.65 -3.85
N TRP A 227 3.66 -18.87 -4.61
CA TRP A 227 3.50 -18.45 -5.99
C TRP A 227 2.22 -17.68 -6.17
N LEU A 228 2.25 -16.67 -7.04
CA LEU A 228 1.05 -15.95 -7.42
C LEU A 228 0.02 -16.91 -8.03
N THR A 229 -1.09 -17.13 -7.35
CA THR A 229 -2.09 -18.16 -7.65
C THR A 229 -3.46 -17.51 -7.77
N VAL A 230 -4.29 -17.92 -8.74
CA VAL A 230 -5.66 -17.43 -8.87
C VAL A 230 -6.48 -17.84 -7.64
N VAL A 231 -7.06 -16.85 -6.98
CA VAL A 231 -7.97 -17.05 -5.82
C VAL A 231 -9.42 -16.69 -6.17
N ILE A 232 -9.63 -15.78 -7.13
CA ILE A 232 -10.93 -15.48 -7.75
C ILE A 232 -10.74 -15.47 -9.27
N GLU A 233 -11.58 -16.19 -9.99
CA GLU A 233 -11.45 -16.41 -11.44
C GLU A 233 -11.75 -15.14 -12.26
N SER A 234 -12.71 -14.30 -11.84
CA SER A 234 -13.12 -13.11 -12.58
C SER A 234 -14.09 -12.23 -11.79
N GLY A 235 -14.30 -11.02 -12.26
CA GLY A 235 -15.34 -10.12 -11.77
C GLY A 235 -14.90 -9.18 -10.64
N ALA A 236 -13.67 -9.26 -10.17
CA ALA A 236 -13.11 -8.32 -9.21
C ALA A 236 -12.81 -6.97 -9.89
N GLN A 237 -12.98 -5.89 -9.15
CA GLN A 237 -12.66 -4.52 -9.55
C GLN A 237 -11.59 -3.90 -8.68
N ASP A 238 -11.57 -4.27 -7.38
CA ASP A 238 -10.75 -3.62 -6.37
C ASP A 238 -10.44 -4.62 -5.26
N VAL A 239 -9.28 -4.53 -4.64
CA VAL A 239 -8.86 -5.34 -3.49
C VAL A 239 -8.25 -4.47 -2.41
N GLU A 240 -8.53 -4.82 -1.16
CA GLU A 240 -7.89 -4.21 -0.01
C GLU A 240 -7.40 -5.31 0.93
N ALA A 241 -6.31 -5.06 1.60
CA ALA A 241 -5.70 -5.96 2.56
C ALA A 241 -5.54 -5.27 3.92
N GLY A 242 -5.90 -5.99 4.97
CA GLY A 242 -5.49 -5.67 6.33
C GLY A 242 -4.39 -6.62 6.78
N ASP A 243 -4.07 -6.65 8.07
CA ASP A 243 -3.01 -7.51 8.61
C ASP A 243 -3.27 -8.98 8.25
N GLU A 244 -4.45 -9.52 8.60
CA GLU A 244 -4.79 -10.95 8.47
C GLU A 244 -6.12 -11.18 7.73
N HIS A 245 -6.59 -10.23 6.90
CA HIS A 245 -7.82 -10.36 6.14
C HIS A 245 -7.74 -9.59 4.82
N SER A 246 -8.58 -9.97 3.88
CA SER A 246 -8.73 -9.32 2.59
C SER A 246 -10.19 -9.00 2.29
N ILE A 247 -10.42 -8.00 1.48
CA ILE A 247 -11.73 -7.63 0.95
C ILE A 247 -11.59 -7.45 -0.55
N VAL A 248 -12.55 -7.97 -1.30
CA VAL A 248 -12.61 -7.81 -2.76
C VAL A 248 -13.94 -7.17 -3.12
N LEU A 249 -13.88 -6.09 -3.88
CA LEU A 249 -15.07 -5.49 -4.48
C LEU A 249 -15.31 -6.12 -5.85
N MET A 250 -16.49 -6.71 -6.01
CA MET A 250 -16.88 -7.32 -7.28
C MET A 250 -17.59 -6.30 -8.18
N SER A 251 -17.56 -6.54 -9.49
CA SER A 251 -18.16 -5.67 -10.51
C SER A 251 -19.69 -5.57 -10.43
N ASP A 252 -20.34 -6.49 -9.72
CA ASP A 252 -21.79 -6.42 -9.44
C ASP A 252 -22.12 -5.66 -8.14
N GLY A 253 -21.11 -5.13 -7.45
CA GLY A 253 -21.23 -4.35 -6.23
C GLY A 253 -21.28 -5.17 -4.94
N THR A 254 -21.01 -6.48 -5.01
CA THR A 254 -20.84 -7.34 -3.83
C THR A 254 -19.42 -7.34 -3.33
#